data_3924013cc95169225670c685efa582fe
#
_entry.id   3924013cc95169225670c685efa582fe
#
_cell.length_a   1.000
_cell.length_b   1.000
_cell.length_c   1.000
_cell.angle_alpha   90.00
_cell.angle_beta   90.00
_cell.angle_gamma   90.00
#
_symmetry.space_group_name_H-M   'P 1'
#
loop_
_entity.id
_entity.type
_entity.pdbx_description
1 polymer ?
#
loop_
_entity_poly.entity_id
_entity_poly.type
_entity_poly.pdbx_seq_one_letter_code
_entity_poly.pdbx_strand_id
1 'polypeptide(L)'
;EFGGSNPISLSKYYAGGSNVSSGTTDGDGNAIPSSGAIDISDFYDTSAAVSITRGVFAGSMGPSDTIVYITIQSAGNATDFGNLTDDRGYAGAVTDQTRGVFAGGYYGEVIDYITVASTGNATDFGDLTVGRYQASGCANETRGVFCGGRVGSSNVNYIDYITIQSTGNATDFGDLGASRGGNGACDNLT
;
A
#
# COMPACT_ATOMS: atom_id res chain seq x y z
N GLU A 1 -23.47 -5.41 19.97
CA GLU A 1 -24.42 -4.30 20.05
C GLU A 1 -23.96 -3.31 21.11
N PHE A 2 -23.44 -2.17 20.69
CA PHE A 2 -23.15 -1.03 21.54
C PHE A 2 -24.35 -0.09 21.49
N GLY A 3 -25.46 -0.46 22.13
CA GLY A 3 -26.71 0.31 22.11
C GLY A 3 -27.44 0.23 23.42
N GLY A 4 -27.01 0.99 24.39
CA GLY A 4 -27.70 1.18 25.67
C GLY A 4 -27.08 2.29 26.47
N SER A 5 -27.88 3.04 27.22
CA SER A 5 -27.47 4.16 28.07
C SER A 5 -26.71 3.75 29.35
N ASN A 6 -26.30 2.49 29.47
CA ASN A 6 -25.52 2.01 30.60
C ASN A 6 -24.02 2.08 30.30
N PRO A 7 -23.19 2.54 31.23
CA PRO A 7 -21.76 2.52 31.06
C PRO A 7 -21.26 1.10 30.76
N ILE A 8 -20.41 0.97 29.75
CA ILE A 8 -19.79 -0.30 29.40
C ILE A 8 -18.87 -0.70 30.55
N SER A 9 -19.17 -1.82 31.21
CA SER A 9 -18.30 -2.37 32.23
C SER A 9 -17.30 -3.33 31.60
N LEU A 10 -16.04 -2.99 31.61
CA LEU A 10 -14.93 -3.85 31.12
C LEU A 10 -14.84 -5.17 31.89
N SER A 11 -15.40 -5.23 33.12
CA SER A 11 -15.44 -6.46 33.91
C SER A 11 -16.16 -7.66 33.26
N LYS A 12 -16.94 -7.39 32.19
CA LYS A 12 -17.62 -8.44 31.43
C LYS A 12 -16.74 -9.07 30.34
N TYR A 13 -15.58 -8.48 30.04
CA TYR A 13 -14.73 -8.85 28.90
C TYR A 13 -13.41 -9.51 29.30
N TYR A 14 -13.15 -9.78 30.58
CA TYR A 14 -12.01 -10.59 30.98
C TYR A 14 -12.37 -12.09 31.01
N ALA A 15 -11.38 -12.98 30.94
CA ALA A 15 -11.62 -14.44 30.98
C ALA A 15 -12.38 -14.87 32.23
N GLY A 16 -13.55 -15.53 32.05
CA GLY A 16 -14.48 -15.85 33.13
C GLY A 16 -15.52 -14.77 33.44
N GLY A 17 -15.52 -13.62 32.74
CA GLY A 17 -16.62 -12.66 32.74
C GLY A 17 -17.81 -13.17 31.90
N SER A 18 -18.94 -12.42 31.92
CA SER A 18 -20.18 -12.88 31.26
C SER A 18 -20.08 -12.96 29.72
N ASN A 19 -19.12 -12.24 29.10
CA ASN A 19 -18.97 -12.18 27.65
C ASN A 19 -17.74 -12.93 27.13
N VAL A 20 -16.83 -13.37 28.00
CA VAL A 20 -15.59 -14.07 27.60
C VAL A 20 -15.46 -15.32 28.43
N SER A 21 -15.30 -16.48 27.79
CA SER A 21 -15.13 -17.76 28.45
C SER A 21 -13.76 -17.84 29.14
N SER A 22 -13.70 -18.56 30.28
CA SER A 22 -12.42 -18.89 30.91
C SER A 22 -11.52 -19.66 29.94
N GLY A 23 -10.27 -19.27 29.84
CA GLY A 23 -9.30 -19.86 28.90
C GLY A 23 -9.32 -19.31 27.48
N THR A 24 -10.10 -18.24 27.23
CA THR A 24 -10.02 -17.52 25.95
C THR A 24 -8.66 -16.83 25.81
N THR A 25 -8.10 -16.86 24.62
CA THR A 25 -6.88 -16.14 24.25
C THR A 25 -7.20 -14.93 23.39
N ASP A 26 -6.33 -13.93 23.39
CA ASP A 26 -6.35 -12.80 22.45
C ASP A 26 -5.97 -13.23 21.03
N GLY A 27 -5.91 -12.28 20.08
CA GLY A 27 -5.53 -12.53 18.69
C GLY A 27 -4.12 -13.10 18.51
N ASP A 28 -3.24 -12.90 19.49
CA ASP A 28 -1.85 -13.38 19.51
C ASP A 28 -1.69 -14.74 20.21
N GLY A 29 -2.77 -15.31 20.73
CA GLY A 29 -2.76 -16.57 21.45
C GLY A 29 -2.37 -16.45 22.93
N ASN A 30 -2.26 -15.22 23.50
CA ASN A 30 -2.01 -15.02 24.92
C ASN A 30 -3.30 -15.17 25.72
N ALA A 31 -3.18 -15.70 26.92
CA ALA A 31 -4.34 -15.85 27.81
C ALA A 31 -4.87 -14.48 28.24
N ILE A 32 -6.16 -14.23 28.00
CA ILE A 32 -6.84 -13.05 28.56
C ILE A 32 -6.88 -13.17 30.07
N PRO A 33 -6.50 -12.14 30.86
CA PRO A 33 -6.48 -12.19 32.31
C PRO A 33 -7.82 -12.60 32.90
N SER A 34 -7.81 -13.50 33.88
CA SER A 34 -9.02 -13.96 34.57
C SER A 34 -9.43 -13.02 35.72
N SER A 35 -8.57 -12.09 36.12
CA SER A 35 -8.81 -11.08 37.16
C SER A 35 -7.78 -9.96 37.08
N GLY A 36 -8.09 -8.80 37.62
CA GLY A 36 -7.21 -7.65 37.70
C GLY A 36 -7.64 -6.50 36.80
N ALA A 37 -6.79 -5.49 36.67
CA ALA A 37 -6.98 -4.41 35.72
C ALA A 37 -6.68 -4.94 34.30
N ILE A 38 -7.61 -4.78 33.40
CA ILE A 38 -7.42 -5.04 31.98
C ILE A 38 -6.93 -3.75 31.37
N ASP A 39 -5.75 -3.79 30.77
CA ASP A 39 -5.26 -2.67 29.98
C ASP A 39 -6.00 -2.65 28.63
N ILE A 40 -6.20 -1.47 28.09
CA ILE A 40 -6.79 -1.32 26.77
C ILE A 40 -5.93 -1.99 25.70
N SER A 41 -4.63 -2.14 25.95
CA SER A 41 -3.69 -2.89 25.11
C SER A 41 -4.02 -4.39 25.03
N ASP A 42 -4.73 -4.97 26.04
CA ASP A 42 -5.16 -6.37 26.01
C ASP A 42 -6.24 -6.64 24.95
N PHE A 43 -6.86 -5.59 24.41
CA PHE A 43 -7.87 -5.68 23.36
C PHE A 43 -7.38 -5.23 21.98
N TYR A 44 -6.22 -4.62 21.93
CA TYR A 44 -5.60 -4.29 20.66
C TYR A 44 -4.54 -5.34 20.35
N ASP A 45 -4.71 -6.00 19.23
CA ASP A 45 -3.64 -6.78 18.62
C ASP A 45 -2.45 -5.84 18.35
N THR A 46 -1.50 -5.84 19.27
CA THR A 46 -0.27 -5.07 19.13
C THR A 46 0.75 -5.76 18.23
N SER A 47 0.48 -7.02 17.83
CA SER A 47 1.38 -7.79 16.97
C SER A 47 1.29 -7.38 15.51
N ALA A 48 0.23 -6.70 15.10
CA ALA A 48 -0.02 -6.39 13.70
C ALA A 48 -0.11 -4.92 13.33
N ALA A 49 0.37 -3.99 14.13
CA ALA A 49 0.90 -2.79 13.53
C ALA A 49 2.14 -3.21 12.74
N VAL A 50 1.96 -3.79 11.55
CA VAL A 50 3.01 -3.80 10.54
C VAL A 50 3.35 -2.34 10.34
N SER A 51 4.27 -1.86 11.18
CA SER A 51 4.84 -0.54 11.01
C SER A 51 5.54 -0.59 9.67
N ILE A 52 4.82 -0.18 8.62
CA ILE A 52 5.39 -0.06 7.29
C ILE A 52 6.33 1.12 7.35
N THR A 53 7.54 0.78 7.70
CA THR A 53 8.61 1.74 7.91
C THR A 53 9.48 1.86 6.67
N ARG A 54 9.10 1.17 5.58
CA ARG A 54 9.89 1.12 4.36
C ARG A 54 9.47 2.20 3.36
N GLY A 55 10.45 2.92 2.85
CA GLY A 55 10.34 3.64 1.59
C GLY A 55 10.97 2.77 0.50
N VAL A 56 10.22 2.48 -0.56
CA VAL A 56 10.65 1.63 -1.66
C VAL A 56 10.78 2.46 -2.93
N PHE A 57 11.85 2.24 -3.67
CA PHE A 57 12.18 2.97 -4.90
C PHE A 57 12.51 1.96 -5.99
N ALA A 58 11.98 2.16 -7.19
CA ALA A 58 12.19 1.25 -8.31
C ALA A 58 12.45 2.02 -9.62
N GLY A 59 13.26 1.42 -10.47
CA GLY A 59 13.64 1.99 -11.74
C GLY A 59 14.59 3.18 -11.60
N SER A 60 14.97 3.79 -12.71
CA SER A 60 15.86 4.96 -12.72
C SER A 60 15.65 5.82 -13.96
N MET A 61 16.44 6.89 -14.14
CA MET A 61 16.42 7.70 -15.37
C MET A 61 16.97 6.92 -16.58
N GLY A 62 17.96 6.03 -16.39
CA GLY A 62 18.30 4.96 -17.34
C GLY A 62 17.45 3.74 -17.03
N PRO A 63 16.98 2.94 -18.00
CA PRO A 63 16.19 1.75 -17.72
C PRO A 63 16.91 0.85 -16.71
N SER A 64 16.19 0.43 -15.67
CA SER A 64 16.67 -0.48 -14.64
C SER A 64 15.49 -1.21 -14.01
N ASP A 65 15.66 -2.48 -13.73
CA ASP A 65 14.71 -3.30 -13.01
C ASP A 65 14.90 -3.26 -11.48
N THR A 66 16.00 -2.68 -11.01
CA THR A 66 16.37 -2.70 -9.59
C THR A 66 15.34 -2.01 -8.71
N ILE A 67 14.96 -2.69 -7.64
CA ILE A 67 14.15 -2.16 -6.54
C ILE A 67 15.04 -2.07 -5.29
N VAL A 68 15.05 -0.92 -4.63
CA VAL A 68 15.73 -0.70 -3.36
C VAL A 68 14.79 -0.14 -2.31
N TYR A 69 15.12 -0.31 -1.04
CA TYR A 69 14.34 0.23 0.06
C TYR A 69 15.20 0.87 1.14
N ILE A 70 14.60 1.74 1.90
CA ILE A 70 15.13 2.32 3.14
C ILE A 70 14.17 2.06 4.30
N THR A 71 14.66 2.13 5.52
CA THR A 71 13.84 2.23 6.73
C THR A 71 13.64 3.71 7.05
N ILE A 72 12.41 4.23 6.93
CA ILE A 72 12.14 5.68 7.05
C ILE A 72 12.52 6.23 8.43
N GLN A 73 12.36 5.43 9.50
CA GLN A 73 12.63 5.86 10.87
C GLN A 73 14.12 5.88 11.23
N SER A 74 15.02 5.36 10.39
CA SER A 74 16.44 5.30 10.69
C SER A 74 17.28 5.77 9.50
N ALA A 75 18.25 6.63 9.74
CA ALA A 75 19.20 7.02 8.71
C ALA A 75 20.05 5.82 8.28
N GLY A 76 20.25 5.67 6.97
CA GLY A 76 21.03 4.58 6.40
C GLY A 76 20.98 4.60 4.88
N ASN A 77 21.84 3.79 4.27
CA ASN A 77 21.83 3.59 2.82
C ASN A 77 20.66 2.69 2.42
N ALA A 78 20.22 2.85 1.18
CA ALA A 78 19.26 1.93 0.58
C ALA A 78 19.85 0.51 0.48
N THR A 79 18.98 -0.47 0.67
CA THR A 79 19.31 -1.90 0.58
C THR A 79 18.53 -2.50 -0.60
N ASP A 80 19.08 -3.51 -1.22
CA ASP A 80 18.43 -4.26 -2.29
C ASP A 80 17.12 -4.87 -1.80
N PHE A 81 16.06 -4.71 -2.61
CA PHE A 81 14.74 -5.29 -2.36
C PHE A 81 14.48 -6.46 -3.31
N GLY A 82 14.88 -6.35 -4.56
CA GLY A 82 14.63 -7.25 -5.67
C GLY A 82 14.52 -6.50 -7.00
N ASN A 83 13.87 -7.10 -7.98
CA ASN A 83 13.79 -6.56 -9.33
C ASN A 83 12.34 -6.41 -9.81
N LEU A 84 12.07 -5.44 -10.66
CA LEU A 84 10.85 -5.34 -11.47
C LEU A 84 10.82 -6.49 -12.50
N THR A 85 9.69 -6.69 -13.14
CA THR A 85 9.57 -7.69 -14.22
C THR A 85 10.27 -7.26 -15.52
N ASP A 86 10.50 -5.97 -15.68
CA ASP A 86 11.17 -5.39 -16.85
C ASP A 86 11.94 -4.11 -16.48
N ASP A 87 12.99 -3.80 -17.23
CA ASP A 87 13.74 -2.55 -17.11
C ASP A 87 12.84 -1.34 -17.42
N ARG A 88 12.75 -0.41 -16.50
CA ARG A 88 11.95 0.81 -16.74
C ARG A 88 12.51 2.04 -16.02
N GLY A 89 12.21 3.20 -16.60
CA GLY A 89 12.50 4.49 -15.99
C GLY A 89 11.25 5.35 -15.96
N TYR A 90 11.15 6.23 -14.97
CA TYR A 90 10.04 7.18 -14.81
C TYR A 90 8.66 6.52 -14.62
N ALA A 91 8.60 5.38 -13.94
CA ALA A 91 7.35 4.74 -13.55
C ALA A 91 6.59 5.58 -12.52
N GLY A 92 5.27 5.55 -12.56
CA GLY A 92 4.42 6.01 -11.46
C GLY A 92 4.34 4.95 -10.36
N ALA A 93 4.13 5.36 -9.12
CA ALA A 93 4.00 4.42 -7.99
C ALA A 93 2.81 4.78 -7.09
N VAL A 94 2.17 3.74 -6.53
CA VAL A 94 1.10 3.84 -5.54
C VAL A 94 1.25 2.72 -4.51
N THR A 95 0.63 2.87 -3.34
CA THR A 95 0.63 1.84 -2.29
C THR A 95 -0.64 1.90 -1.45
N ASP A 96 -1.05 0.75 -0.89
CA ASP A 96 -2.12 0.61 0.10
C ASP A 96 -1.59 0.14 1.46
N GLN A 97 -0.32 0.33 1.75
CA GLN A 97 0.42 -0.14 2.92
C GLN A 97 0.88 -1.61 2.84
N THR A 98 0.24 -2.49 2.11
CA THR A 98 0.65 -3.90 1.93
C THR A 98 1.30 -4.15 0.60
N ARG A 99 0.76 -3.59 -0.47
CA ARG A 99 1.32 -3.65 -1.82
C ARG A 99 1.89 -2.31 -2.25
N GLY A 100 3.09 -2.34 -2.80
CA GLY A 100 3.62 -1.27 -3.63
C GLY A 100 3.41 -1.63 -5.10
N VAL A 101 2.86 -0.72 -5.88
CA VAL A 101 2.57 -0.93 -7.30
C VAL A 101 3.31 0.11 -8.13
N PHE A 102 3.98 -0.33 -9.18
CA PHE A 102 4.74 0.50 -10.12
C PHE A 102 4.17 0.36 -11.51
N ALA A 103 3.81 1.47 -12.16
CA ALA A 103 3.11 1.46 -13.43
C ALA A 103 3.80 2.28 -14.51
N GLY A 104 3.82 1.76 -15.72
CA GLY A 104 4.38 2.41 -16.89
C GLY A 104 5.89 2.55 -16.84
N GLY A 105 6.42 3.59 -17.44
CA GLY A 105 7.83 3.85 -17.66
C GLY A 105 8.13 3.81 -19.16
N TYR A 106 9.26 4.31 -19.57
CA TYR A 106 9.73 4.42 -20.96
C TYR A 106 8.89 3.69 -22.03
N TYR A 107 7.73 4.24 -22.38
CA TYR A 107 6.75 3.69 -23.33
C TYR A 107 6.08 2.37 -22.94
N GLY A 108 6.38 1.85 -21.75
CA GLY A 108 5.77 0.63 -21.23
C GLY A 108 4.37 0.86 -20.67
N GLU A 109 3.52 -0.14 -20.81
CA GLU A 109 2.19 -0.19 -20.20
C GLU A 109 2.17 -1.06 -18.93
N VAL A 110 3.19 -1.90 -18.74
CA VAL A 110 3.27 -2.90 -17.67
C VAL A 110 3.11 -2.28 -16.29
N ILE A 111 2.31 -2.92 -15.46
CA ILE A 111 2.16 -2.64 -14.04
C ILE A 111 2.72 -3.80 -13.25
N ASP A 112 3.62 -3.53 -12.30
CA ASP A 112 4.19 -4.51 -11.38
C ASP A 112 3.75 -4.23 -9.96
N TYR A 113 3.73 -5.26 -9.12
CA TYR A 113 3.55 -5.09 -7.68
C TYR A 113 4.54 -5.89 -6.85
N ILE A 114 4.75 -5.41 -5.63
CA ILE A 114 5.53 -6.04 -4.57
C ILE A 114 4.70 -6.13 -3.30
N THR A 115 5.09 -7.03 -2.38
CA THR A 115 4.65 -7.00 -0.99
C THR A 115 5.65 -6.17 -0.19
N VAL A 116 5.27 -4.99 0.30
CA VAL A 116 6.19 -4.03 0.94
C VAL A 116 6.93 -4.62 2.15
N ALA A 117 6.28 -5.51 2.90
CA ALA A 117 6.84 -6.11 4.12
C ALA A 117 7.96 -7.15 3.86
N SER A 118 8.05 -7.74 2.67
CA SER A 118 9.01 -8.80 2.34
C SER A 118 9.79 -8.48 1.08
N THR A 119 11.13 -8.59 1.14
CA THR A 119 11.99 -8.43 -0.03
C THR A 119 11.77 -9.58 -1.02
N GLY A 120 11.89 -9.27 -2.29
CA GLY A 120 11.72 -10.19 -3.41
C GLY A 120 11.41 -9.45 -4.71
N ASN A 121 11.42 -10.17 -5.80
CA ASN A 121 11.10 -9.61 -7.11
C ASN A 121 9.63 -9.23 -7.21
N ALA A 122 9.34 -8.22 -8.01
CA ALA A 122 7.99 -7.85 -8.37
C ALA A 122 7.31 -8.94 -9.19
N THR A 123 6.00 -8.93 -9.14
CA THR A 123 5.13 -9.80 -9.92
C THR A 123 4.31 -8.91 -10.85
N ASP A 124 4.06 -9.41 -12.06
CA ASP A 124 3.17 -8.75 -13.01
C ASP A 124 1.77 -8.56 -12.40
N PHE A 125 1.26 -7.34 -12.53
CA PHE A 125 -0.07 -6.95 -12.06
C PHE A 125 -1.06 -6.88 -13.21
N GLY A 126 -0.63 -6.41 -14.37
CA GLY A 126 -1.40 -6.11 -15.58
C GLY A 126 -0.85 -4.89 -16.30
N ASP A 127 -1.69 -4.19 -17.06
CA ASP A 127 -1.28 -3.11 -17.94
C ASP A 127 -2.08 -1.82 -17.71
N LEU A 128 -1.45 -0.66 -17.96
CA LEU A 128 -2.14 0.62 -18.13
C LEU A 128 -3.00 0.59 -19.41
N THR A 129 -4.02 1.45 -19.50
CA THR A 129 -4.83 1.58 -20.72
C THR A 129 -4.02 2.10 -21.90
N VAL A 130 -2.98 2.89 -21.62
CA VAL A 130 -2.01 3.40 -22.60
C VAL A 130 -0.63 3.47 -21.98
N GLY A 131 0.36 2.87 -22.63
CA GLY A 131 1.76 2.92 -22.19
C GLY A 131 2.29 4.34 -22.14
N ARG A 132 2.83 4.75 -20.98
CA ARG A 132 3.32 6.09 -20.72
C ARG A 132 4.32 6.17 -19.57
N TYR A 133 5.09 7.21 -19.55
CA TYR A 133 6.08 7.50 -18.50
C TYR A 133 5.79 8.85 -17.84
N GLN A 134 6.40 9.10 -16.67
CA GLN A 134 6.17 10.30 -15.86
C GLN A 134 4.70 10.51 -15.47
N ALA A 135 3.93 9.42 -15.35
CA ALA A 135 2.65 9.46 -14.67
C ALA A 135 2.85 9.62 -13.17
N SER A 136 1.96 10.32 -12.50
CA SER A 136 1.95 10.43 -11.05
C SER A 136 0.91 9.52 -10.46
N GLY A 137 1.20 8.96 -9.28
CA GLY A 137 0.31 8.06 -8.56
C GLY A 137 -0.23 8.67 -7.28
N CYS A 138 -1.46 8.37 -6.94
CA CYS A 138 -2.06 8.54 -5.62
C CYS A 138 -2.99 7.37 -5.33
N ALA A 139 -3.26 7.08 -4.06
CA ALA A 139 -4.03 5.91 -3.70
C ALA A 139 -4.83 6.10 -2.41
N ASN A 140 -5.81 5.26 -2.21
CA ASN A 140 -6.38 4.96 -0.91
C ASN A 140 -6.17 3.48 -0.59
N GLU A 141 -6.77 2.97 0.48
CA GLU A 141 -6.59 1.57 0.89
C GLU A 141 -7.04 0.53 -0.16
N THR A 142 -7.81 0.90 -1.17
CA THR A 142 -8.35 -0.02 -2.15
C THR A 142 -7.99 0.29 -3.59
N ARG A 143 -7.84 1.57 -3.93
CA ARG A 143 -7.69 2.03 -5.31
C ARG A 143 -6.41 2.83 -5.50
N GLY A 144 -5.61 2.43 -6.49
CA GLY A 144 -4.50 3.21 -7.01
C GLY A 144 -4.91 3.94 -8.28
N VAL A 145 -4.51 5.19 -8.42
CA VAL A 145 -4.82 6.05 -9.55
C VAL A 145 -3.52 6.57 -10.16
N PHE A 146 -3.37 6.47 -11.46
CA PHE A 146 -2.23 6.98 -12.23
C PHE A 146 -2.70 8.06 -13.18
N CYS A 147 -2.15 9.26 -13.08
CA CYS A 147 -2.63 10.41 -13.84
C CYS A 147 -1.54 11.14 -14.62
N GLY A 148 -1.92 11.66 -15.79
CA GLY A 148 -1.04 12.38 -16.70
C GLY A 148 0.06 11.48 -17.26
N GLY A 149 1.22 12.06 -17.45
CA GLY A 149 2.38 11.38 -18.03
C GLY A 149 2.65 11.83 -19.46
N ARG A 150 3.47 11.05 -20.14
CA ARG A 150 3.87 11.33 -21.52
C ARG A 150 3.80 10.07 -22.38
N VAL A 151 3.28 10.25 -23.59
CA VAL A 151 3.36 9.29 -24.70
C VAL A 151 4.26 9.89 -25.76
N GLY A 152 5.40 9.28 -26.01
CA GLY A 152 6.43 9.90 -26.85
C GLY A 152 6.88 11.25 -26.30
N SER A 153 6.82 12.29 -27.11
CA SER A 153 7.18 13.65 -26.72
C SER A 153 6.01 14.49 -26.17
N SER A 154 4.79 13.96 -26.16
CA SER A 154 3.58 14.70 -25.83
C SER A 154 3.10 14.38 -24.41
N ASN A 155 2.75 15.41 -23.66
CA ASN A 155 2.02 15.21 -22.40
C ASN A 155 0.59 14.74 -22.68
N VAL A 156 0.04 13.93 -21.78
CA VAL A 156 -1.33 13.42 -21.86
C VAL A 156 -2.13 13.79 -20.61
N ASN A 157 -3.45 13.66 -20.68
CA ASN A 157 -4.37 13.96 -19.60
C ASN A 157 -5.03 12.71 -19.00
N TYR A 158 -4.70 11.51 -19.45
CA TYR A 158 -5.31 10.26 -19.04
C TYR A 158 -5.23 10.02 -17.52
N ILE A 159 -6.29 9.49 -16.97
CA ILE A 159 -6.32 8.97 -15.60
C ILE A 159 -6.77 7.52 -15.65
N ASP A 160 -5.91 6.62 -15.21
CA ASP A 160 -6.22 5.21 -15.04
C ASP A 160 -6.34 4.86 -13.57
N TYR A 161 -7.14 3.84 -13.24
CA TYR A 161 -7.18 3.27 -11.90
C TYR A 161 -7.07 1.75 -11.90
N ILE A 162 -6.60 1.24 -10.77
CA ILE A 162 -6.55 -0.18 -10.44
C ILE A 162 -7.20 -0.43 -9.08
N THR A 163 -7.63 -1.67 -8.82
CA THR A 163 -7.93 -2.15 -7.46
C THR A 163 -6.68 -2.83 -6.93
N ILE A 164 -5.97 -2.21 -5.96
CA ILE A 164 -4.60 -2.58 -5.57
C ILE A 164 -4.47 -4.05 -5.17
N GLN A 165 -5.46 -4.63 -4.49
CA GLN A 165 -5.43 -6.01 -4.02
C GLN A 165 -5.89 -7.05 -5.07
N SER A 166 -6.30 -6.62 -6.27
CA SER A 166 -6.78 -7.50 -7.34
C SER A 166 -6.00 -7.25 -8.63
N THR A 167 -5.15 -8.19 -9.04
CA THR A 167 -4.38 -8.09 -10.29
C THR A 167 -5.29 -8.04 -11.51
N GLY A 168 -4.89 -7.29 -12.50
CA GLY A 168 -5.60 -7.08 -13.77
C GLY A 168 -5.26 -5.73 -14.39
N ASN A 169 -5.67 -5.53 -15.62
CA ASN A 169 -5.40 -4.29 -16.34
C ASN A 169 -6.12 -3.10 -15.68
N ALA A 170 -5.50 -1.95 -15.79
CA ALA A 170 -6.10 -0.69 -15.37
C ALA A 170 -7.36 -0.36 -16.18
N THR A 171 -8.23 0.38 -15.57
CA THR A 171 -9.46 0.89 -16.18
C THR A 171 -9.39 2.40 -16.30
N ASP A 172 -9.93 2.93 -17.38
CA ASP A 172 -10.05 4.38 -17.56
C ASP A 172 -10.90 4.99 -16.43
N PHE A 173 -10.35 6.03 -15.80
CA PHE A 173 -11.04 6.80 -14.76
C PHE A 173 -11.62 8.11 -15.32
N GLY A 174 -11.03 8.63 -16.40
CA GLY A 174 -11.34 9.91 -17.00
C GLY A 174 -10.09 10.73 -17.31
N ASP A 175 -10.22 12.05 -17.37
CA ASP A 175 -9.17 12.94 -17.83
C ASP A 175 -8.85 14.08 -16.86
N LEU A 176 -7.57 14.47 -16.80
CA LEU A 176 -7.17 15.74 -16.20
C LEU A 176 -7.69 16.92 -17.04
N GLY A 177 -7.98 18.04 -16.42
CA GLY A 177 -8.40 19.26 -17.12
C GLY A 177 -7.37 19.84 -18.10
N ALA A 178 -6.13 19.35 -18.07
CA ALA A 178 -5.07 19.69 -19.01
C ALA A 178 -4.01 18.58 -19.04
N SER A 179 -3.41 18.36 -20.22
CA SER A 179 -2.30 17.40 -20.38
C SER A 179 -1.06 17.86 -19.62
N ARG A 180 -0.48 16.96 -18.81
CA ARG A 180 0.73 17.23 -18.02
C ARG A 180 1.52 15.96 -17.77
N GLY A 181 2.85 16.09 -17.74
CA GLY A 181 3.77 14.99 -17.40
C GLY A 181 4.73 15.43 -16.30
N GLY A 182 5.14 14.51 -15.44
CA GLY A 182 6.00 14.81 -14.30
C GLY A 182 5.33 15.68 -13.23
N ASN A 183 4.00 15.60 -13.09
CA ASN A 183 3.25 16.29 -12.06
C ASN A 183 3.40 15.58 -10.71
N GLY A 184 3.28 16.31 -9.60
CA GLY A 184 3.14 15.73 -8.27
C GLY A 184 1.70 15.25 -8.05
N ALA A 185 1.55 14.22 -7.23
CA ALA A 185 0.26 13.75 -6.73
C ALA A 185 0.37 13.48 -5.23
N CYS A 186 -0.73 13.63 -4.50
CA CYS A 186 -0.85 13.28 -3.10
C CYS A 186 -2.28 12.83 -2.83
N ASP A 187 -2.45 12.08 -1.76
CA ASP A 187 -3.73 11.65 -1.23
C ASP A 187 -3.88 12.09 0.24
N ASN A 188 -5.03 11.86 0.80
CA ASN A 188 -5.25 11.94 2.24
C ASN A 188 -5.69 10.54 2.72
N LEU A 189 -4.76 9.82 3.30
CA LEU A 189 -5.08 8.60 4.02
C LEU A 189 -5.91 8.97 5.27
N THR A 190 -7.20 8.65 5.26
CA THR A 190 -8.09 8.84 6.42
C THR A 190 -8.62 7.49 6.86
#